data_def1f7bdf0e61559272595e1ab2d89de
#
_entry.id   def1f7bdf0e61559272595e1ab2d89de
#
_cell.length_a   1.000
_cell.length_b   1.000
_cell.length_c   1.000
_cell.angle_alpha   90.00
_cell.angle_beta   90.00
_cell.angle_gamma   90.00
#
_symmetry.space_group_name_H-M   'P 1'
#
loop_
_entity.id
_entity.type
_entity.pdbx_description
1 polymer ?
#
loop_
_entity_poly.entity_id
_entity_poly.type
_entity_poly.pdbx_seq_one_letter_code
_entity_poly.pdbx_strand_id
1 'polypeptide(L)'
;MSTLNTRERTGAGLAGGSVLLVGGSVAASSMLTGYPVLGGQAVRYLAAGLLLAAWARLTHKPLPRPTGPEWAWLAGLAVIGLAGCSVLMIQATRVADPASVGVIIGAAPLVIIIAAAIAARRLPAGRVLLAAAVVTAGSAASQLGGATGPAFSAAGLAWSAGALAGAVGTSLLAAPLLPRLGALAVTVYACGLAGLLLLAAAAIARTAGGPPILAIPTPAQLAALAYLTVAVTAVVFIAWYGAMERLGVDRTGLFNGLIPITSLAAVALTGTGTITPLGLLAALAVLAGVILGLGRHRKSLPAPGRGHELSSASSTWMVRRDGNLPDSVMVSNSQ
;
A
#
# COMPACT_ATOMS: atom_id res chain seq x y z
N MET A 1 13.59 -23.81 -2.77
CA MET A 1 12.50 -22.82 -2.78
C MET A 1 11.79 -22.89 -1.44
N SER A 2 11.99 -21.93 -0.54
CA SER A 2 11.30 -21.92 0.76
C SER A 2 9.85 -21.51 0.53
N THR A 3 8.92 -22.41 0.81
CA THR A 3 7.48 -22.16 0.67
C THR A 3 7.05 -21.06 1.65
N LEU A 4 6.40 -20.02 1.11
CA LEU A 4 5.70 -19.03 1.92
C LEU A 4 4.71 -19.76 2.84
N ASN A 5 4.55 -19.30 4.08
CA ASN A 5 3.50 -19.83 4.95
C ASN A 5 2.11 -19.38 4.44
N THR A 6 1.05 -20.01 4.91
CA THR A 6 -0.33 -19.72 4.44
C THR A 6 -0.69 -18.24 4.58
N ARG A 7 -0.27 -17.57 5.68
CA ARG A 7 -0.50 -16.15 5.91
C ARG A 7 0.20 -15.27 4.88
N GLU A 8 1.45 -15.59 4.56
CA GLU A 8 2.23 -14.86 3.54
C GLU A 8 1.68 -15.07 2.13
N ARG A 9 1.23 -16.29 1.79
CA ARG A 9 0.57 -16.59 0.50
C ARG A 9 -0.71 -15.78 0.34
N THR A 10 -1.55 -15.74 1.38
CA THR A 10 -2.76 -14.91 1.37
C THR A 10 -2.42 -13.43 1.20
N GLY A 11 -1.40 -12.94 1.91
CA GLY A 11 -0.92 -11.55 1.77
C GLY A 11 -0.45 -11.23 0.35
N ALA A 12 0.34 -12.12 -0.27
CA ALA A 12 0.80 -11.96 -1.65
C ALA A 12 -0.36 -12.00 -2.66
N GLY A 13 -1.33 -12.88 -2.45
CA GLY A 13 -2.55 -12.94 -3.27
C GLY A 13 -3.37 -11.65 -3.20
N LEU A 14 -3.53 -11.09 -1.98
CA LEU A 14 -4.23 -9.81 -1.79
C LEU A 14 -3.49 -8.65 -2.46
N ALA A 15 -2.16 -8.56 -2.31
CA ALA A 15 -1.36 -7.53 -2.97
C ALA A 15 -1.39 -7.66 -4.50
N GLY A 16 -1.22 -8.88 -5.03
CA GLY A 16 -1.29 -9.14 -6.47
C GLY A 16 -2.66 -8.82 -7.05
N GLY A 17 -3.74 -9.27 -6.40
CA GLY A 17 -5.12 -8.96 -6.79
C GLY A 17 -5.42 -7.46 -6.78
N SER A 18 -4.91 -6.72 -5.77
CA SER A 18 -5.03 -5.26 -5.71
C SER A 18 -4.41 -4.61 -6.93
N VAL A 19 -3.20 -5.02 -7.29
CA VAL A 19 -2.46 -4.43 -8.41
C VAL A 19 -3.13 -4.73 -9.75
N LEU A 20 -3.70 -5.94 -9.94
CA LEU A 20 -4.47 -6.27 -11.13
C LEU A 20 -5.68 -5.33 -11.30
N LEU A 21 -6.42 -5.07 -10.23
CA LEU A 21 -7.55 -4.15 -10.26
C LEU A 21 -7.09 -2.69 -10.51
N VAL A 22 -5.97 -2.28 -9.89
CA VAL A 22 -5.41 -0.94 -10.14
C VAL A 22 -4.97 -0.79 -11.59
N GLY A 23 -4.41 -1.83 -12.21
CA GLY A 23 -4.04 -1.80 -13.64
C GLY A 23 -5.20 -1.41 -14.56
N GLY A 24 -6.40 -1.93 -14.30
CA GLY A 24 -7.61 -1.58 -15.04
C GLY A 24 -8.10 -0.14 -14.82
N SER A 25 -7.62 0.54 -13.77
CA SER A 25 -8.04 1.92 -13.47
C SER A 25 -7.63 2.94 -14.53
N VAL A 26 -6.56 2.67 -15.29
CA VAL A 26 -6.10 3.53 -16.38
C VAL A 26 -7.16 3.58 -17.49
N ALA A 27 -7.64 2.41 -17.94
CA ALA A 27 -8.70 2.33 -18.94
C ALA A 27 -10.01 2.93 -18.44
N ALA A 28 -10.39 2.68 -17.17
CA ALA A 28 -11.58 3.29 -16.59
C ALA A 28 -11.45 4.82 -16.47
N SER A 29 -10.28 5.34 -16.12
CA SER A 29 -10.03 6.77 -15.99
C SER A 29 -10.12 7.50 -17.34
N SER A 30 -9.71 6.87 -18.44
CA SER A 30 -9.83 7.47 -19.77
C SER A 30 -11.28 7.70 -20.20
N MET A 31 -12.23 6.90 -19.69
CA MET A 31 -13.66 7.09 -19.93
C MET A 31 -14.25 8.31 -19.20
N LEU A 32 -13.54 8.86 -18.21
CA LEU A 32 -13.96 10.03 -17.44
C LEU A 32 -13.49 11.35 -18.03
N THR A 33 -13.01 11.36 -19.28
CA THR A 33 -12.61 12.58 -19.99
C THR A 33 -13.79 13.56 -20.02
N GLY A 34 -13.54 14.82 -19.63
CA GLY A 34 -14.57 15.86 -19.53
C GLY A 34 -15.44 15.82 -18.27
N TYR A 35 -15.37 14.78 -17.45
CA TYR A 35 -16.09 14.74 -16.16
C TYR A 35 -15.39 15.61 -15.09
N PRO A 36 -16.14 16.31 -14.19
CA PRO A 36 -15.55 17.12 -13.13
C PRO A 36 -14.67 16.28 -12.19
N VAL A 37 -13.37 16.55 -12.21
CA VAL A 37 -12.38 15.67 -11.54
C VAL A 37 -12.56 15.64 -10.05
N LEU A 38 -12.59 16.83 -9.38
CA LEU A 38 -12.68 16.90 -7.91
C LEU A 38 -13.97 16.27 -7.40
N GLY A 39 -15.10 16.60 -8.05
CA GLY A 39 -16.40 16.02 -7.70
C GLY A 39 -16.49 14.53 -7.96
N GLY A 40 -15.97 14.05 -9.09
CA GLY A 40 -15.89 12.63 -9.41
C GLY A 40 -15.07 11.85 -8.40
N GLN A 41 -13.91 12.37 -8.00
CA GLN A 41 -13.10 11.74 -6.95
C GLN A 41 -13.78 11.81 -5.58
N ALA A 42 -14.47 12.91 -5.25
CA ALA A 42 -15.25 13.01 -4.03
C ALA A 42 -16.33 11.92 -3.94
N VAL A 43 -17.14 11.78 -5.01
CA VAL A 43 -18.17 10.73 -5.10
C VAL A 43 -17.55 9.34 -4.97
N ARG A 44 -16.46 9.08 -5.68
CA ARG A 44 -15.73 7.81 -5.62
C ARG A 44 -15.36 7.43 -4.19
N TYR A 45 -14.71 8.34 -3.44
CA TYR A 45 -14.27 8.05 -2.09
C TYR A 45 -15.44 7.98 -1.10
N LEU A 46 -16.41 8.90 -1.17
CA LEU A 46 -17.59 8.88 -0.29
C LEU A 46 -18.42 7.60 -0.52
N ALA A 47 -18.69 7.26 -1.77
CA ALA A 47 -19.46 6.07 -2.09
C ALA A 47 -18.73 4.79 -1.64
N ALA A 48 -17.42 4.69 -1.84
CA ALA A 48 -16.64 3.55 -1.35
C ALA A 48 -16.68 3.46 0.18
N GLY A 49 -16.48 4.57 0.88
CA GLY A 49 -16.57 4.62 2.34
C GLY A 49 -17.95 4.21 2.86
N LEU A 50 -19.01 4.71 2.24
CA LEU A 50 -20.41 4.37 2.59
C LEU A 50 -20.74 2.91 2.31
N LEU A 51 -20.34 2.38 1.14
CA LEU A 51 -20.52 0.96 0.80
C LEU A 51 -19.85 0.04 1.82
N LEU A 52 -18.62 0.36 2.20
CA LEU A 52 -17.88 -0.42 3.17
C LEU A 52 -18.43 -0.29 4.59
N ALA A 53 -18.90 0.89 4.97
CA ALA A 53 -19.56 1.11 6.26
C ALA A 53 -20.90 0.35 6.32
N ALA A 54 -21.68 0.39 5.25
CA ALA A 54 -22.90 -0.40 5.13
C ALA A 54 -22.61 -1.90 5.20
N TRP A 55 -21.63 -2.37 4.44
CA TRP A 55 -21.21 -3.78 4.48
C TRP A 55 -20.72 -4.20 5.87
N ALA A 56 -19.95 -3.36 6.58
CA ALA A 56 -19.51 -3.62 7.94
C ALA A 56 -20.71 -3.78 8.89
N ARG A 57 -21.71 -2.90 8.78
CA ARG A 57 -22.94 -2.97 9.58
C ARG A 57 -23.76 -4.22 9.30
N LEU A 58 -23.96 -4.55 8.01
CA LEU A 58 -24.74 -5.73 7.60
C LEU A 58 -24.06 -7.05 7.99
N THR A 59 -22.73 -7.08 8.02
CA THR A 59 -21.95 -8.26 8.40
C THR A 59 -21.50 -8.25 9.86
N HIS A 60 -22.00 -7.32 10.67
CA HIS A 60 -21.65 -7.13 12.08
C HIS A 60 -20.13 -7.05 12.34
N LYS A 61 -19.35 -6.57 11.36
CA LYS A 61 -17.92 -6.36 11.54
C LYS A 61 -17.67 -5.09 12.35
N PRO A 62 -16.79 -5.15 13.36
CA PRO A 62 -16.52 -3.99 14.20
C PRO A 62 -15.84 -2.89 13.40
N LEU A 63 -16.29 -1.66 13.58
CA LEU A 63 -15.59 -0.44 13.17
C LEU A 63 -15.12 0.29 14.42
N PRO A 64 -13.92 -0.02 14.93
CA PRO A 64 -13.38 0.62 16.12
C PRO A 64 -13.32 2.14 15.93
N ARG A 65 -13.74 2.90 16.94
CA ARG A 65 -13.66 4.37 16.91
C ARG A 65 -12.20 4.80 17.01
N PRO A 66 -11.70 5.67 16.10
CA PRO A 66 -10.36 6.20 16.19
C PRO A 66 -10.18 7.04 17.46
N THR A 67 -9.01 6.95 18.08
CA THR A 67 -8.57 7.82 19.17
C THR A 67 -8.11 9.19 18.63
N GLY A 68 -7.90 10.18 19.51
CA GLY A 68 -7.42 11.49 19.09
C GLY A 68 -6.18 11.47 18.19
N PRO A 69 -5.08 10.78 18.56
CA PRO A 69 -3.89 10.66 17.72
C PRO A 69 -4.15 9.93 16.39
N GLU A 70 -5.03 8.92 16.37
CA GLU A 70 -5.35 8.19 15.14
C GLU A 70 -6.14 9.02 14.14
N TRP A 71 -6.95 9.97 14.61
CA TRP A 71 -7.59 10.94 13.73
C TRP A 71 -6.58 11.82 13.00
N ALA A 72 -5.45 12.19 13.63
CA ALA A 72 -4.37 12.91 12.96
C ALA A 72 -3.72 12.05 11.85
N TRP A 73 -3.46 10.76 12.11
CA TRP A 73 -2.96 9.83 11.09
C TRP A 73 -3.95 9.63 9.95
N LEU A 74 -5.24 9.49 10.26
CA LEU A 74 -6.31 9.36 9.26
C LEU A 74 -6.45 10.64 8.42
N ALA A 75 -6.37 11.80 9.04
CA ALA A 75 -6.37 13.08 8.33
C ALA A 75 -5.16 13.20 7.40
N GLY A 76 -3.95 12.87 7.88
CA GLY A 76 -2.75 12.81 7.05
C GLY A 76 -2.92 11.84 5.87
N LEU A 77 -3.44 10.65 6.13
CA LEU A 77 -3.73 9.64 5.09
C LEU A 77 -4.74 10.16 4.07
N ALA A 78 -5.82 10.81 4.51
CA ALA A 78 -6.84 11.37 3.63
C ALA A 78 -6.31 12.52 2.78
N VAL A 79 -5.56 13.47 3.40
CA VAL A 79 -5.02 14.66 2.72
C VAL A 79 -3.89 14.29 1.76
N ILE A 80 -2.88 13.56 2.24
CA ILE A 80 -1.66 13.27 1.50
C ILE A 80 -1.86 12.03 0.61
N GLY A 81 -2.29 10.93 1.24
CA GLY A 81 -2.35 9.63 0.58
C GLY A 81 -3.48 9.49 -0.43
N LEU A 82 -4.67 9.96 -0.13
CA LEU A 82 -5.85 9.76 -0.98
C LEU A 82 -6.18 10.99 -1.83
N ALA A 83 -6.64 12.06 -1.20
CA ALA A 83 -7.08 13.27 -1.90
C ALA A 83 -5.92 13.95 -2.63
N GLY A 84 -4.82 14.21 -1.91
CA GLY A 84 -3.62 14.85 -2.45
C GLY A 84 -3.01 14.03 -3.59
N CYS A 85 -2.78 12.74 -3.36
CA CYS A 85 -2.26 11.85 -4.40
C CYS A 85 -3.10 11.89 -5.68
N SER A 86 -4.43 11.83 -5.55
CA SER A 86 -5.35 11.88 -6.69
C SER A 86 -5.27 13.19 -7.46
N VAL A 87 -5.25 14.32 -6.76
CA VAL A 87 -5.15 15.65 -7.38
C VAL A 87 -3.79 15.87 -8.05
N LEU A 88 -2.70 15.53 -7.34
CA LEU A 88 -1.33 15.69 -7.83
C LEU A 88 -1.06 14.80 -9.05
N MET A 89 -1.59 13.58 -9.05
CA MET A 89 -1.52 12.66 -10.19
C MET A 89 -2.19 13.27 -11.43
N ILE A 90 -3.40 13.82 -11.27
CA ILE A 90 -4.13 14.46 -12.38
C ILE A 90 -3.39 15.70 -12.88
N GLN A 91 -2.83 16.52 -11.98
CA GLN A 91 -2.05 17.69 -12.39
C GLN A 91 -0.77 17.28 -13.11
N ALA A 92 -0.09 16.24 -12.65
CA ALA A 92 1.09 15.70 -13.33
C ALA A 92 0.79 15.30 -14.77
N THR A 93 -0.30 14.55 -15.01
CA THR A 93 -0.68 14.08 -16.36
C THR A 93 -1.22 15.18 -17.28
N ARG A 94 -1.54 16.37 -16.75
CA ARG A 94 -1.93 17.53 -17.56
C ARG A 94 -0.74 18.29 -18.14
N VAL A 95 0.42 18.23 -17.49
CA VAL A 95 1.59 19.08 -17.81
C VAL A 95 2.84 18.28 -18.19
N ALA A 96 2.76 16.95 -18.13
CA ALA A 96 3.84 16.04 -18.49
C ALA A 96 3.29 14.84 -19.26
N ASP A 97 4.15 14.23 -20.07
CA ASP A 97 3.83 12.98 -20.75
C ASP A 97 3.49 11.87 -19.73
N PRO A 98 2.38 11.13 -19.90
CA PRO A 98 1.99 10.08 -18.96
C PRO A 98 3.07 9.02 -18.69
N ALA A 99 3.91 8.70 -19.68
CA ALA A 99 5.02 7.76 -19.49
C ALA A 99 6.08 8.32 -18.52
N SER A 100 6.41 9.62 -18.65
CA SER A 100 7.34 10.29 -17.74
C SER A 100 6.82 10.33 -16.30
N VAL A 101 5.53 10.61 -16.12
CA VAL A 101 4.86 10.52 -14.81
C VAL A 101 4.93 9.09 -14.26
N GLY A 102 4.69 8.10 -15.11
CA GLY A 102 4.76 6.68 -14.77
C GLY A 102 6.15 6.23 -14.33
N VAL A 103 7.23 6.74 -14.95
CA VAL A 103 8.61 6.46 -14.53
C VAL A 103 8.86 6.94 -13.11
N ILE A 104 8.43 8.17 -12.76
CA ILE A 104 8.62 8.73 -11.41
C ILE A 104 7.82 7.92 -10.39
N ILE A 105 6.55 7.63 -10.66
CA ILE A 105 5.71 6.85 -9.76
C ILE A 105 6.18 5.40 -9.66
N GLY A 106 6.81 4.86 -10.69
CA GLY A 106 7.47 3.56 -10.69
C GLY A 106 8.60 3.44 -9.65
N ALA A 107 9.10 4.55 -9.11
CA ALA A 107 10.04 4.55 -7.99
C ALA A 107 9.39 4.26 -6.63
N ALA A 108 8.06 4.19 -6.54
CA ALA A 108 7.33 3.98 -5.29
C ALA A 108 7.82 2.77 -4.47
N PRO A 109 8.12 1.59 -5.03
CA PRO A 109 8.62 0.45 -4.24
C PRO A 109 9.89 0.77 -3.47
N LEU A 110 10.86 1.43 -4.12
CA LEU A 110 12.13 1.80 -3.50
C LEU A 110 11.92 2.87 -2.41
N VAL A 111 11.13 3.90 -2.71
CA VAL A 111 10.85 4.99 -1.76
C VAL A 111 10.07 4.48 -0.55
N ILE A 112 9.08 3.60 -0.72
CA ILE A 112 8.32 2.99 0.39
C ILE A 112 9.27 2.22 1.32
N ILE A 113 10.18 1.41 0.77
CA ILE A 113 11.08 0.59 1.57
C ILE A 113 12.06 1.46 2.36
N ILE A 114 12.65 2.47 1.71
CA ILE A 114 13.56 3.40 2.37
C ILE A 114 12.82 4.19 3.46
N ALA A 115 11.67 4.76 3.14
CA ALA A 115 10.88 5.55 4.08
C ALA A 115 10.35 4.69 5.26
N ALA A 116 9.92 3.45 5.02
CA ALA A 116 9.53 2.53 6.08
C ALA A 116 10.71 2.16 6.98
N ALA A 117 11.90 1.98 6.41
CA ALA A 117 13.12 1.69 7.17
C ALA A 117 13.54 2.87 8.06
N ILE A 118 13.49 4.10 7.52
CA ILE A 118 13.73 5.34 8.27
C ILE A 118 12.71 5.49 9.42
N ALA A 119 11.41 5.32 9.14
CA ALA A 119 10.35 5.41 10.13
C ALA A 119 10.52 4.37 11.25
N ALA A 120 10.94 3.15 10.90
CA ALA A 120 11.23 2.08 11.85
C ALA A 120 12.60 2.18 12.52
N ARG A 121 13.42 3.19 12.18
CA ARG A 121 14.81 3.37 12.64
C ARG A 121 15.65 2.10 12.48
N ARG A 122 15.51 1.42 11.36
CA ARG A 122 16.23 0.18 11.04
C ARG A 122 16.76 0.22 9.61
N LEU A 123 17.87 -0.47 9.35
CA LEU A 123 18.32 -0.66 7.98
C LEU A 123 17.45 -1.69 7.26
N PRO A 124 17.03 -1.42 6.01
CA PRO A 124 16.33 -2.41 5.21
C PRO A 124 17.26 -3.58 4.92
N ALA A 125 16.71 -4.79 4.85
CA ALA A 125 17.49 -5.94 4.44
C ALA A 125 18.01 -5.74 3.00
N GLY A 126 19.31 -5.92 2.77
CA GLY A 126 19.92 -5.69 1.47
C GLY A 126 19.22 -6.40 0.31
N ARG A 127 18.68 -7.60 0.57
CA ARG A 127 17.87 -8.34 -0.40
C ARG A 127 16.57 -7.61 -0.78
N VAL A 128 15.89 -6.99 0.19
CA VAL A 128 14.64 -6.24 -0.05
C VAL A 128 14.96 -4.97 -0.80
N LEU A 129 16.08 -4.32 -0.48
CA LEU A 129 16.55 -3.13 -1.19
C LEU A 129 16.93 -3.46 -2.65
N LEU A 130 17.64 -4.55 -2.88
CA LEU A 130 17.96 -5.03 -4.22
C LEU A 130 16.69 -5.38 -5.00
N ALA A 131 15.75 -6.08 -4.37
CA ALA A 131 14.45 -6.39 -4.96
C ALA A 131 13.70 -5.12 -5.38
N ALA A 132 13.67 -4.11 -4.51
CA ALA A 132 13.04 -2.82 -4.81
C ALA A 132 13.74 -2.09 -5.95
N ALA A 133 15.06 -2.10 -6.00
CA ALA A 133 15.83 -1.50 -7.09
C ALA A 133 15.51 -2.17 -8.45
N VAL A 134 15.47 -3.50 -8.48
CA VAL A 134 15.08 -4.29 -9.68
C VAL A 134 13.65 -3.99 -10.11
N VAL A 135 12.71 -3.97 -9.16
CA VAL A 135 11.30 -3.63 -9.42
C VAL A 135 11.17 -2.21 -9.96
N THR A 136 11.83 -1.25 -9.35
CA THR A 136 11.80 0.16 -9.77
C THR A 136 12.39 0.34 -11.18
N ALA A 137 13.54 -0.28 -11.46
CA ALA A 137 14.17 -0.24 -12.78
C ALA A 137 13.29 -0.88 -13.86
N GLY A 138 12.67 -2.03 -13.57
CA GLY A 138 11.72 -2.68 -14.46
C GLY A 138 10.47 -1.84 -14.70
N SER A 139 9.90 -1.22 -13.65
CA SER A 139 8.75 -0.32 -13.79
C SER A 139 9.08 0.89 -14.66
N ALA A 140 10.24 1.52 -14.45
CA ALA A 140 10.71 2.63 -15.28
C ALA A 140 10.92 2.21 -16.73
N ALA A 141 11.57 1.07 -16.98
CA ALA A 141 11.79 0.55 -18.32
C ALA A 141 10.48 0.26 -19.07
N SER A 142 9.43 -0.23 -18.38
CA SER A 142 8.12 -0.46 -19.00
C SER A 142 7.45 0.80 -19.52
N GLN A 143 7.76 1.95 -18.94
CA GLN A 143 7.18 3.25 -19.34
C GLN A 143 7.98 3.93 -20.45
N LEU A 144 9.30 3.68 -20.55
CA LEU A 144 10.15 4.30 -21.56
C LEU A 144 9.75 3.92 -22.99
N GLY A 145 9.18 2.72 -23.19
CA GLY A 145 8.70 2.27 -24.50
C GLY A 145 7.45 2.99 -25.01
N GLY A 146 6.76 3.79 -24.18
CA GLY A 146 5.55 4.53 -24.52
C GLY A 146 5.72 6.06 -24.58
N ALA A 147 6.92 6.57 -24.32
CA ALA A 147 7.17 8.01 -24.29
C ALA A 147 7.11 8.61 -25.72
N THR A 148 6.20 9.56 -25.95
CA THR A 148 5.96 10.19 -27.25
C THR A 148 6.24 11.69 -27.25
N GLY A 149 6.63 12.28 -26.12
CA GLY A 149 6.76 13.73 -25.96
C GLY A 149 8.03 14.17 -25.22
N PRO A 150 8.24 15.51 -25.06
CA PRO A 150 9.38 16.05 -24.31
C PRO A 150 9.33 15.54 -22.86
N ALA A 151 10.40 14.84 -22.47
CA ALA A 151 10.39 13.93 -21.34
C ALA A 151 10.04 14.58 -19.99
N PHE A 152 10.50 15.81 -19.71
CA PHE A 152 10.32 16.41 -18.38
C PHE A 152 10.22 17.93 -18.42
N SER A 153 9.14 18.49 -17.90
CA SER A 153 9.07 19.89 -17.46
C SER A 153 9.30 19.97 -15.95
N ALA A 154 9.83 21.08 -15.44
CA ALA A 154 10.00 21.29 -14.00
C ALA A 154 8.67 21.15 -13.23
N ALA A 155 7.57 21.65 -13.79
CA ALA A 155 6.24 21.49 -13.22
C ALA A 155 5.79 20.04 -13.22
N GLY A 156 6.00 19.30 -14.32
CA GLY A 156 5.67 17.86 -14.41
C GLY A 156 6.43 17.03 -13.40
N LEU A 157 7.74 17.33 -13.20
CA LEU A 157 8.57 16.72 -12.17
C LEU A 157 8.01 16.98 -10.76
N ALA A 158 7.68 18.23 -10.44
CA ALA A 158 7.17 18.62 -9.12
C ALA A 158 5.83 17.93 -8.81
N TRP A 159 4.87 17.93 -9.73
CA TRP A 159 3.59 17.27 -9.57
C TRP A 159 3.74 15.74 -9.44
N SER A 160 4.61 15.12 -10.25
CA SER A 160 4.87 13.68 -10.20
C SER A 160 5.56 13.27 -8.91
N ALA A 161 6.53 14.07 -8.42
CA ALA A 161 7.16 13.83 -7.12
C ALA A 161 6.15 13.96 -5.96
N GLY A 162 5.26 14.94 -6.04
CA GLY A 162 4.15 15.06 -5.08
C GLY A 162 3.20 13.87 -5.12
N ALA A 163 2.84 13.39 -6.32
CA ALA A 163 2.01 12.20 -6.49
C ALA A 163 2.70 10.94 -5.96
N LEU A 164 4.01 10.79 -6.18
CA LEU A 164 4.82 9.73 -5.60
C LEU A 164 4.83 9.79 -4.06
N ALA A 165 5.03 10.97 -3.49
CA ALA A 165 4.95 11.17 -2.04
C ALA A 165 3.57 10.79 -1.48
N GLY A 166 2.49 11.13 -2.20
CA GLY A 166 1.12 10.71 -1.89
C GLY A 166 0.94 9.20 -1.94
N ALA A 167 1.42 8.54 -3.00
CA ALA A 167 1.34 7.09 -3.14
C ALA A 167 2.12 6.35 -2.03
N VAL A 168 3.30 6.85 -1.68
CA VAL A 168 4.08 6.35 -0.53
C VAL A 168 3.33 6.61 0.79
N GLY A 169 2.77 7.80 0.94
CA GLY A 169 1.97 8.21 2.10
C GLY A 169 0.75 7.32 2.33
N THR A 170 0.10 6.83 1.28
CA THR A 170 -1.01 5.87 1.38
C THR A 170 -0.64 4.62 2.17
N SER A 171 0.57 4.12 2.02
CA SER A 171 1.04 2.94 2.76
C SER A 171 1.61 3.29 4.13
N LEU A 172 2.45 4.32 4.21
CA LEU A 172 3.16 4.67 5.46
C LEU A 172 2.24 5.25 6.53
N LEU A 173 1.29 6.12 6.14
CA LEU A 173 0.34 6.73 7.07
C LEU A 173 -0.75 5.76 7.53
N ALA A 174 -1.06 4.74 6.73
CA ALA A 174 -1.95 3.66 7.14
C ALA A 174 -1.30 2.67 8.10
N ALA A 175 0.01 2.42 7.97
CA ALA A 175 0.72 1.39 8.72
C ALA A 175 0.52 1.43 10.25
N PRO A 176 0.61 2.59 10.95
CA PRO A 176 0.41 2.66 12.40
C PRO A 176 -1.04 2.43 12.82
N LEU A 177 -2.00 2.58 11.92
CA LEU A 177 -3.43 2.44 12.18
C LEU A 177 -3.90 0.98 12.10
N LEU A 178 -3.26 0.18 11.24
CA LEU A 178 -3.70 -1.17 10.92
C LEU A 178 -3.75 -2.12 12.12
N PRO A 179 -2.80 -2.13 13.08
CA PRO A 179 -2.81 -3.09 14.18
C PRO A 179 -4.06 -2.99 15.08
N ARG A 180 -4.63 -1.79 15.24
CA ARG A 180 -5.80 -1.57 16.10
C ARG A 180 -7.11 -1.42 15.32
N LEU A 181 -7.10 -0.63 14.27
CA LEU A 181 -8.31 -0.34 13.50
C LEU A 181 -8.60 -1.43 12.45
N GLY A 182 -7.57 -2.08 11.92
CA GLY A 182 -7.69 -3.02 10.82
C GLY A 182 -7.97 -2.37 9.47
N ALA A 183 -7.76 -3.13 8.40
CA ALA A 183 -7.89 -2.64 7.02
C ALA A 183 -9.25 -2.01 6.71
N LEU A 184 -10.34 -2.62 7.20
CA LEU A 184 -11.70 -2.15 6.92
C LEU A 184 -11.98 -0.77 7.51
N ALA A 185 -11.72 -0.58 8.81
CA ALA A 185 -12.01 0.69 9.48
C ALA A 185 -11.10 1.82 8.95
N VAL A 186 -9.80 1.54 8.73
CA VAL A 186 -8.89 2.51 8.10
C VAL A 186 -9.41 2.96 6.74
N THR A 187 -9.86 2.02 5.89
CA THR A 187 -10.42 2.38 4.57
C THR A 187 -11.69 3.21 4.69
N VAL A 188 -12.63 2.82 5.56
CA VAL A 188 -13.90 3.54 5.75
C VAL A 188 -13.65 4.99 6.18
N TYR A 189 -12.85 5.19 7.24
CA TYR A 189 -12.58 6.54 7.76
C TYR A 189 -11.73 7.38 6.80
N ALA A 190 -10.69 6.82 6.19
CA ALA A 190 -9.84 7.54 5.26
C ALA A 190 -10.60 7.94 3.98
N CYS A 191 -11.42 7.05 3.42
CA CYS A 191 -12.26 7.37 2.27
C CYS A 191 -13.32 8.43 2.61
N GLY A 192 -13.96 8.33 3.78
CA GLY A 192 -14.91 9.35 4.23
C GLY A 192 -14.27 10.74 4.32
N LEU A 193 -13.12 10.85 5.00
CA LEU A 193 -12.37 12.11 5.12
C LEU A 193 -11.89 12.62 3.76
N ALA A 194 -11.29 11.77 2.93
CA ALA A 194 -10.79 12.17 1.62
C ALA A 194 -11.92 12.66 0.70
N GLY A 195 -13.05 11.97 0.73
CA GLY A 195 -14.21 12.35 -0.06
C GLY A 195 -14.79 13.70 0.38
N LEU A 196 -14.89 13.97 1.69
CA LEU A 196 -15.34 15.26 2.22
C LEU A 196 -14.35 16.38 1.86
N LEU A 197 -13.05 16.13 1.97
CA LEU A 197 -12.01 17.10 1.59
C LEU A 197 -12.09 17.45 0.10
N LEU A 198 -12.26 16.46 -0.77
CA LEU A 198 -12.37 16.67 -2.20
C LEU A 198 -13.68 17.38 -2.57
N LEU A 199 -14.77 17.09 -1.87
CA LEU A 199 -16.04 17.79 -2.04
C LEU A 199 -15.92 19.26 -1.64
N ALA A 200 -15.28 19.55 -0.50
CA ALA A 200 -14.98 20.91 -0.08
C ALA A 200 -14.09 21.65 -1.09
N ALA A 201 -13.03 20.98 -1.58
CA ALA A 201 -12.17 21.54 -2.63
C ALA A 201 -12.94 21.83 -3.93
N ALA A 202 -13.85 20.94 -4.34
CA ALA A 202 -14.71 21.15 -5.51
C ALA A 202 -15.66 22.32 -5.32
N ALA A 203 -16.23 22.48 -4.11
CA ALA A 203 -17.11 23.61 -3.77
C ALA A 203 -16.33 24.93 -3.80
N ILE A 204 -15.13 24.99 -3.20
CA ILE A 204 -14.27 26.18 -3.24
C ILE A 204 -13.86 26.49 -4.70
N ALA A 205 -13.45 25.52 -5.48
CA ALA A 205 -13.11 25.73 -6.88
C ALA A 205 -14.30 26.28 -7.68
N ARG A 206 -15.53 25.84 -7.38
CA ARG A 206 -16.76 26.31 -8.03
C ARG A 206 -17.05 27.77 -7.69
N THR A 207 -16.85 28.22 -6.45
CA THR A 207 -17.03 29.65 -6.09
C THR A 207 -16.00 30.56 -6.75
N ALA A 208 -14.83 30.02 -7.11
CA ALA A 208 -13.78 30.73 -7.85
C ALA A 208 -13.96 30.66 -9.41
N GLY A 209 -15.16 30.30 -9.89
CA GLY A 209 -15.45 30.23 -11.35
C GLY A 209 -14.99 28.91 -12.00
N GLY A 210 -14.60 27.92 -11.21
CA GLY A 210 -14.18 26.60 -11.69
C GLY A 210 -15.35 25.75 -12.24
N PRO A 211 -15.06 24.50 -12.68
CA PRO A 211 -16.04 23.60 -13.27
C PRO A 211 -17.15 23.26 -12.27
N PRO A 212 -18.30 22.73 -12.74
CA PRO A 212 -19.36 22.27 -11.84
C PRO A 212 -18.84 21.18 -10.90
N ILE A 213 -19.40 21.11 -9.69
CA ILE A 213 -19.00 20.10 -8.70
C ILE A 213 -19.28 18.69 -9.25
N LEU A 214 -20.46 18.51 -9.84
CA LEU A 214 -20.91 17.26 -10.47
C LEU A 214 -21.55 17.57 -11.83
N ALA A 215 -21.49 16.59 -12.72
CA ALA A 215 -22.22 16.57 -13.97
C ALA A 215 -23.03 15.26 -14.05
N ILE A 216 -24.05 15.22 -14.90
CA ILE A 216 -24.76 13.96 -15.15
C ILE A 216 -23.84 13.07 -15.96
N PRO A 217 -23.45 11.89 -15.41
CA PRO A 217 -22.52 11.01 -16.10
C PRO A 217 -23.20 10.30 -17.28
N THR A 218 -22.48 10.12 -18.37
CA THR A 218 -22.88 9.19 -19.42
C THR A 218 -22.84 7.74 -18.90
N PRO A 219 -23.50 6.77 -19.56
CA PRO A 219 -23.44 5.35 -19.14
C PRO A 219 -22.02 4.82 -19.02
N ALA A 220 -21.11 5.20 -19.92
CA ALA A 220 -19.70 4.82 -19.86
C ALA A 220 -18.98 5.44 -18.64
N GLN A 221 -19.23 6.73 -18.38
CA GLN A 221 -18.69 7.41 -17.21
C GLN A 221 -19.23 6.81 -15.90
N LEU A 222 -20.50 6.45 -15.85
CA LEU A 222 -21.11 5.80 -14.71
C LEU A 222 -20.48 4.43 -14.45
N ALA A 223 -20.27 3.62 -15.48
CA ALA A 223 -19.58 2.32 -15.38
C ALA A 223 -18.14 2.49 -14.88
N ALA A 224 -17.41 3.48 -15.41
CA ALA A 224 -16.06 3.81 -14.97
C ALA A 224 -16.02 4.26 -13.50
N LEU A 225 -16.93 5.14 -13.09
CA LEU A 225 -17.05 5.57 -11.69
C LEU A 225 -17.40 4.41 -10.76
N ALA A 226 -18.31 3.53 -11.16
CA ALA A 226 -18.67 2.34 -10.40
C ALA A 226 -17.46 1.39 -10.24
N TYR A 227 -16.71 1.11 -11.31
CA TYR A 227 -15.50 0.31 -11.26
C TYR A 227 -14.44 0.95 -10.35
N LEU A 228 -14.17 2.23 -10.51
CA LEU A 228 -13.19 2.94 -9.68
C LEU A 228 -13.60 2.98 -8.21
N THR A 229 -14.89 3.10 -7.92
CA THR A 229 -15.43 3.11 -6.54
C THR A 229 -15.33 1.74 -5.90
N VAL A 230 -15.88 0.72 -6.54
CA VAL A 230 -16.01 -0.61 -5.94
C VAL A 230 -14.71 -1.38 -6.05
N ALA A 231 -14.19 -1.57 -7.27
CA ALA A 231 -13.00 -2.41 -7.47
C ALA A 231 -11.74 -1.68 -7.00
N VAL A 232 -11.48 -0.46 -7.50
CA VAL A 232 -10.20 0.23 -7.27
C VAL A 232 -10.12 0.96 -5.93
N THR A 233 -11.25 1.33 -5.33
CA THR A 233 -11.21 1.98 -4.01
C THR A 233 -11.61 1.02 -2.90
N ALA A 234 -12.81 0.47 -2.91
CA ALA A 234 -13.28 -0.34 -1.80
C ALA A 234 -12.50 -1.67 -1.68
N VAL A 235 -12.43 -2.46 -2.75
CA VAL A 235 -11.78 -3.78 -2.73
C VAL A 235 -10.26 -3.64 -2.64
N VAL A 236 -9.65 -2.77 -3.45
CA VAL A 236 -8.18 -2.60 -3.48
C VAL A 236 -7.66 -2.13 -2.13
N PHE A 237 -8.24 -1.13 -1.49
CA PHE A 237 -7.70 -0.66 -0.20
C PHE A 237 -7.83 -1.70 0.91
N ILE A 238 -8.94 -2.44 0.99
CA ILE A 238 -9.07 -3.55 1.95
C ILE A 238 -8.02 -4.62 1.65
N ALA A 239 -7.87 -4.99 0.39
CA ALA A 239 -6.91 -6.02 0.00
C ALA A 239 -5.46 -5.55 0.21
N TRP A 240 -5.13 -4.30 -0.14
CA TRP A 240 -3.81 -3.71 0.05
C TRP A 240 -3.43 -3.61 1.53
N TYR A 241 -4.30 -3.03 2.36
CA TYR A 241 -4.05 -2.93 3.79
C TYR A 241 -4.05 -4.31 4.46
N GLY A 242 -4.92 -5.22 4.03
CA GLY A 242 -4.89 -6.61 4.47
C GLY A 242 -3.62 -7.36 4.05
N ALA A 243 -3.00 -7.00 2.92
CA ALA A 243 -1.67 -7.49 2.53
C ALA A 243 -0.59 -6.91 3.45
N MET A 244 -0.65 -5.61 3.77
CA MET A 244 0.30 -4.95 4.69
C MET A 244 0.27 -5.56 6.09
N GLU A 245 -0.90 -5.95 6.61
CA GLU A 245 -1.04 -6.65 7.89
C GLU A 245 -0.36 -8.03 7.91
N ARG A 246 -0.22 -8.66 6.75
CA ARG A 246 0.32 -10.03 6.59
C ARG A 246 1.78 -10.06 6.18
N LEU A 247 2.19 -9.19 5.26
CA LEU A 247 3.52 -9.15 4.66
C LEU A 247 4.42 -8.06 5.27
N GLY A 248 3.81 -7.03 5.87
CA GLY A 248 4.46 -5.77 6.21
C GLY A 248 4.52 -4.79 5.03
N VAL A 249 4.77 -3.52 5.34
CA VAL A 249 4.79 -2.42 4.36
C VAL A 249 5.85 -2.65 3.28
N ASP A 250 7.06 -3.06 3.70
CA ASP A 250 8.22 -3.26 2.81
C ASP A 250 7.93 -4.23 1.67
N ARG A 251 7.41 -5.43 2.02
CA ARG A 251 7.14 -6.48 1.03
C ARG A 251 5.90 -6.19 0.19
N THR A 252 4.87 -5.59 0.80
CA THR A 252 3.68 -5.19 0.07
C THR A 252 4.02 -4.10 -0.94
N GLY A 253 4.88 -3.14 -0.58
CA GLY A 253 5.34 -2.07 -1.45
C GLY A 253 5.97 -2.54 -2.76
N LEU A 254 6.61 -3.72 -2.78
CA LEU A 254 7.20 -4.30 -4.01
C LEU A 254 6.15 -4.55 -5.10
N PHE A 255 4.93 -4.89 -4.71
CA PHE A 255 3.86 -5.16 -5.67
C PHE A 255 3.43 -3.93 -6.45
N ASN A 256 3.67 -2.70 -5.96
CA ASN A 256 3.39 -1.48 -6.73
C ASN A 256 4.13 -1.45 -8.07
N GLY A 257 5.28 -2.08 -8.17
CA GLY A 257 6.01 -2.20 -9.42
C GLY A 257 5.30 -3.00 -10.51
N LEU A 258 4.31 -3.82 -10.16
CA LEU A 258 3.49 -4.55 -11.13
C LEU A 258 2.40 -3.68 -11.77
N ILE A 259 2.08 -2.49 -11.21
CA ILE A 259 1.01 -1.62 -11.71
C ILE A 259 1.21 -1.25 -13.19
N PRO A 260 2.38 -0.78 -13.66
CA PRO A 260 2.55 -0.45 -15.07
C PRO A 260 2.32 -1.65 -15.99
N ILE A 261 2.70 -2.84 -15.53
CA ILE A 261 2.58 -4.09 -16.30
C ILE A 261 1.11 -4.49 -16.42
N THR A 262 0.37 -4.45 -15.32
CA THR A 262 -1.07 -4.76 -15.31
C THR A 262 -1.87 -3.70 -16.08
N SER A 263 -1.43 -2.44 -16.07
CA SER A 263 -2.01 -1.37 -16.89
C SER A 263 -1.77 -1.63 -18.38
N LEU A 264 -0.56 -2.02 -18.77
CA LEU A 264 -0.23 -2.35 -20.15
C LEU A 264 -1.03 -3.57 -20.63
N ALA A 265 -1.16 -4.60 -19.81
CA ALA A 265 -1.99 -5.75 -20.11
C ALA A 265 -3.47 -5.37 -20.27
N ALA A 266 -4.00 -4.51 -19.42
CA ALA A 266 -5.38 -4.02 -19.52
C ALA A 266 -5.61 -3.25 -20.83
N VAL A 267 -4.68 -2.36 -21.22
CA VAL A 267 -4.73 -1.59 -22.47
C VAL A 267 -4.65 -2.52 -23.69
N ALA A 268 -3.80 -3.56 -23.66
CA ALA A 268 -3.71 -4.53 -24.73
C ALA A 268 -4.99 -5.38 -24.87
N LEU A 269 -5.61 -5.78 -23.76
CA LEU A 269 -6.88 -6.52 -23.75
C LEU A 269 -8.06 -5.71 -24.29
N THR A 270 -8.03 -4.38 -24.07
CA THR A 270 -9.05 -3.45 -24.61
C THR A 270 -8.78 -3.05 -26.07
N GLY A 271 -7.69 -3.52 -26.68
CA GLY A 271 -7.32 -3.22 -28.06
C GLY A 271 -6.82 -1.78 -28.29
N THR A 272 -6.53 -1.03 -27.22
CA THR A 272 -6.09 0.36 -27.27
C THR A 272 -4.57 0.54 -27.23
N GLY A 273 -3.80 -0.57 -27.20
CA GLY A 273 -2.33 -0.54 -27.21
C GLY A 273 -1.70 -1.89 -27.51
N THR A 274 -0.38 -1.91 -27.73
CA THR A 274 0.41 -3.10 -28.06
C THR A 274 1.44 -3.41 -26.97
N ILE A 275 1.71 -4.70 -26.78
CA ILE A 275 2.78 -5.17 -25.87
C ILE A 275 4.09 -5.11 -26.65
N THR A 276 5.05 -4.33 -26.18
CA THR A 276 6.39 -4.25 -26.76
C THR A 276 7.32 -5.32 -26.15
N PRO A 277 8.37 -5.78 -26.88
CA PRO A 277 9.38 -6.67 -26.30
C PRO A 277 10.06 -6.08 -25.05
N LEU A 278 10.29 -4.76 -25.03
CA LEU A 278 10.85 -4.06 -23.86
C LEU A 278 9.87 -4.14 -22.67
N GLY A 279 8.57 -3.95 -22.90
CA GLY A 279 7.53 -4.10 -21.88
C GLY A 279 7.49 -5.51 -21.30
N LEU A 280 7.66 -6.54 -22.13
CA LEU A 280 7.72 -7.94 -21.65
C LEU A 280 8.96 -8.20 -20.79
N LEU A 281 10.14 -7.75 -21.22
CA LEU A 281 11.38 -7.86 -20.43
C LEU A 281 11.27 -7.12 -19.10
N ALA A 282 10.71 -5.93 -19.12
CA ALA A 282 10.42 -5.14 -17.92
C ALA A 282 9.48 -5.89 -16.96
N ALA A 283 8.43 -6.53 -17.50
CA ALA A 283 7.50 -7.36 -16.72
C ALA A 283 8.22 -8.52 -16.02
N LEU A 284 9.08 -9.22 -16.74
CA LEU A 284 9.87 -10.33 -16.19
C LEU A 284 10.84 -9.84 -15.10
N ALA A 285 11.50 -8.71 -15.31
CA ALA A 285 12.38 -8.10 -14.30
C ALA A 285 11.63 -7.73 -13.02
N VAL A 286 10.46 -7.10 -13.14
CA VAL A 286 9.62 -6.77 -11.97
C VAL A 286 9.16 -8.03 -11.25
N LEU A 287 8.69 -9.04 -11.97
CA LEU A 287 8.26 -10.31 -11.37
C LEU A 287 9.41 -10.98 -10.61
N ALA A 288 10.62 -11.02 -11.20
CA ALA A 288 11.82 -11.54 -10.56
C ALA A 288 12.17 -10.75 -9.28
N GLY A 289 12.07 -9.42 -9.32
CA GLY A 289 12.29 -8.56 -8.17
C GLY A 289 11.28 -8.80 -7.04
N VAL A 290 10.00 -8.94 -7.35
CA VAL A 290 8.95 -9.28 -6.36
C VAL A 290 9.23 -10.65 -5.72
N ILE A 291 9.54 -11.67 -6.51
CA ILE A 291 9.89 -13.01 -6.01
C ILE A 291 11.14 -12.96 -5.12
N LEU A 292 12.16 -12.19 -5.54
CA LEU A 292 13.36 -11.96 -4.75
C LEU A 292 13.02 -11.35 -3.39
N GLY A 293 12.19 -10.31 -3.35
CA GLY A 293 11.82 -9.61 -2.13
C GLY A 293 10.95 -10.44 -1.16
N LEU A 294 10.09 -11.32 -1.69
CA LEU A 294 9.25 -12.20 -0.87
C LEU A 294 10.02 -13.37 -0.24
N GLY A 295 11.20 -13.70 -0.73
CA GLY A 295 12.00 -14.78 -0.18
C GLY A 295 12.34 -14.57 1.30
N ARG A 296 12.33 -15.66 2.09
CA ARG A 296 12.61 -15.63 3.53
C ARG A 296 14.05 -15.17 3.80
N HIS A 297 14.24 -14.27 4.75
CA HIS A 297 15.51 -14.10 5.42
C HIS A 297 15.88 -15.44 6.09
N ARG A 298 16.93 -16.09 5.64
CA ARG A 298 17.65 -17.03 6.51
C ARG A 298 18.12 -16.19 7.70
N LYS A 299 17.49 -16.35 8.87
CA LYS A 299 18.15 -15.96 10.10
C LYS A 299 19.47 -16.73 10.07
N SER A 300 20.58 -16.04 9.95
CA SER A 300 21.87 -16.62 10.28
C SER A 300 21.73 -17.14 11.70
N LEU A 301 21.72 -18.46 11.85
CA LEU A 301 21.91 -19.07 13.17
C LEU A 301 23.19 -18.44 13.73
N PRO A 302 23.20 -17.97 14.98
CA PRO A 302 24.45 -17.61 15.62
C PRO A 302 25.40 -18.78 15.40
N ALA A 303 26.61 -18.49 14.95
CA ALA A 303 27.65 -19.52 14.82
C ALA A 303 27.69 -20.29 16.14
N PRO A 304 27.72 -21.63 16.11
CA PRO A 304 27.86 -22.39 17.33
C PRO A 304 29.11 -21.87 18.05
N GLY A 305 28.89 -21.26 19.22
CA GLY A 305 29.96 -20.75 20.05
C GLY A 305 30.98 -21.87 20.22
N ARG A 306 32.23 -21.61 19.86
CA ARG A 306 33.35 -22.48 20.22
C ARG A 306 33.23 -22.73 21.71
N GLY A 307 33.12 -24.01 22.05
CA GLY A 307 32.97 -24.46 23.43
C GLY A 307 34.01 -23.78 24.32
N HIS A 308 33.53 -23.01 25.25
CA HIS A 308 34.29 -22.79 26.47
C HIS A 308 34.28 -24.11 27.23
N GLU A 309 35.45 -24.67 27.35
CA GLU A 309 35.76 -25.80 28.21
C GLU A 309 35.10 -25.59 29.58
N LEU A 310 34.29 -26.56 29.95
CA LEU A 310 33.75 -26.67 31.28
C LEU A 310 34.93 -26.88 32.25
N SER A 311 35.44 -25.81 32.82
CA SER A 311 36.19 -25.88 34.05
C SER A 311 35.22 -26.23 35.16
N SER A 312 35.40 -27.45 35.67
CA SER A 312 34.75 -28.00 36.86
C SER A 312 35.08 -27.12 38.06
N ALA A 313 34.13 -26.28 38.47
CA ALA A 313 34.16 -25.69 39.81
C ALA A 313 32.90 -26.19 40.54
N SER A 314 33.10 -27.20 41.32
CA SER A 314 32.21 -27.65 42.39
C SER A 314 31.98 -26.53 43.39
N SER A 315 30.85 -25.85 43.31
CA SER A 315 30.40 -24.95 44.37
C SER A 315 29.44 -25.69 45.29
N THR A 316 30.01 -26.17 46.40
CA THR A 316 29.34 -26.65 47.60
C THR A 316 28.47 -25.54 48.18
N TRP A 317 27.15 -25.65 48.10
CA TRP A 317 26.23 -24.77 48.81
C TRP A 317 26.18 -25.19 50.28
N MET A 318 26.78 -24.37 51.14
CA MET A 318 26.71 -24.52 52.61
C MET A 318 25.31 -24.01 53.03
N VAL A 319 24.45 -24.95 53.42
CA VAL A 319 23.16 -24.66 54.07
C VAL A 319 23.44 -24.25 55.50
N ARG A 320 23.27 -23.00 55.84
CA ARG A 320 23.23 -22.50 57.20
C ARG A 320 21.88 -22.85 57.83
N ARG A 321 21.94 -23.73 58.80
CA ARG A 321 20.83 -24.10 59.69
C ARG A 321 20.78 -23.07 60.81
N ASP A 322 19.71 -22.25 60.87
CA ASP A 322 19.28 -21.64 62.15
C ASP A 322 17.77 -21.95 62.30
N GLY A 323 17.49 -22.57 63.44
CA GLY A 323 16.21 -23.20 63.73
C GLY A 323 15.12 -22.22 64.18
N ASN A 324 13.95 -22.57 63.89
CA ASN A 324 12.78 -22.67 64.79
C ASN A 324 11.60 -23.28 64.05
N LEU A 325 11.12 -24.40 64.54
CA LEU A 325 9.82 -24.97 64.26
C LEU A 325 8.78 -24.34 65.23
N PRO A 326 7.48 -24.27 64.84
CA PRO A 326 6.62 -25.38 65.24
C PRO A 326 5.57 -25.83 64.21
N ASP A 327 5.39 -27.16 64.25
CA ASP A 327 4.20 -27.99 64.12
C ASP A 327 3.13 -27.81 63.05
N SER A 328 3.01 -28.95 62.36
CA SER A 328 1.79 -29.62 61.89
C SER A 328 0.89 -28.89 60.87
N VAL A 329 0.82 -29.47 59.66
CA VAL A 329 -0.34 -30.25 59.19
C VAL A 329 0.07 -31.11 57.98
N MET A 330 -0.07 -32.43 58.16
CA MET A 330 -0.13 -33.42 57.11
C MET A 330 -1.45 -33.28 56.33
N VAL A 331 -1.40 -33.18 55.03
CA VAL A 331 -2.52 -33.69 54.18
C VAL A 331 -1.91 -34.47 53.02
N SER A 332 -2.06 -35.77 53.09
CA SER A 332 -1.98 -36.75 52.02
C SER A 332 -3.07 -36.44 50.99
N ASN A 333 -2.75 -36.49 49.70
CA ASN A 333 -3.64 -37.20 48.77
C ASN A 333 -2.90 -37.65 47.52
N SER A 334 -2.89 -38.94 47.35
CA SER A 334 -2.72 -39.74 46.16
C SER A 334 -3.83 -39.47 45.12
N GLN A 335 -3.50 -39.23 43.91
CA GLN A 335 -3.78 -40.01 42.70
C GLN A 335 -3.24 -39.28 41.50
#